data_54976d57f9e7a92926c3bffe06c67490
#
_entry.id   54976d57f9e7a92926c3bffe06c67490
#
_cell.length_a   1.000
_cell.length_b   1.000
_cell.length_c   1.000
_cell.angle_alpha   90.00
_cell.angle_beta   90.00
_cell.angle_gamma   90.00
#
_symmetry.space_group_name_H-M   'P 1'
#
loop_
_entity.id
_entity.type
_entity.pdbx_description
1 polymer ?
#
loop_
_entity_poly.entity_id
_entity_poly.type
_entity_poly.pdbx_seq_one_letter_code
_entity_poly.pdbx_strand_id
1 'polypeptide(L)'
;MKANSEKLPLRFVFDKFEDTYPEINNQRFYGFKELAMSSNYNDKSLMREKSASDLFRHFGVPSVQTAFYEIYIDNGNGPEYYGLYTMDEIVFDSFLKNYFGSETGNCYKPDGDGAKFSTSGFDLDDFE
;
A
#
# COMPACT_ATOMS: atom_id res chain seq x y z
N MET A 1 -0.31 19.85 -13.96
CA MET A 1 0.70 19.49 -12.95
C MET A 1 1.67 18.52 -13.61
N LYS A 2 2.96 18.80 -13.66
CA LYS A 2 3.95 17.80 -14.09
C LYS A 2 4.09 16.78 -12.97
N ALA A 3 3.94 15.47 -13.28
CA ALA A 3 4.33 14.43 -12.35
C ALA A 3 5.82 14.66 -12.04
N ASN A 4 6.13 14.97 -10.79
CA ASN A 4 7.49 15.24 -10.38
C ASN A 4 8.23 13.91 -10.31
N SER A 5 9.27 13.72 -11.13
CA SER A 5 10.08 12.51 -11.16
C SER A 5 10.86 12.25 -9.85
N GLU A 6 10.87 13.23 -8.95
CA GLU A 6 11.54 13.18 -7.65
C GLU A 6 10.64 12.67 -6.51
N LYS A 7 9.36 12.45 -6.78
CA LYS A 7 8.38 12.03 -5.80
C LYS A 7 8.49 10.52 -5.57
N LEU A 8 9.09 10.12 -4.48
CA LEU A 8 9.31 8.73 -4.12
C LEU A 8 8.07 8.11 -3.44
N PRO A 9 7.76 6.82 -3.67
CA PRO A 9 6.79 6.12 -2.85
C PRO A 9 7.31 5.98 -1.41
N LEU A 10 6.38 5.99 -0.45
CA LEU A 10 6.70 5.86 0.97
C LEU A 10 5.98 4.64 1.54
N ARG A 11 6.54 4.03 2.59
CA ARG A 11 5.90 2.97 3.36
C ARG A 11 6.07 3.27 4.85
N PHE A 12 4.97 3.21 5.57
CA PHE A 12 4.94 3.36 7.01
C PHE A 12 4.73 2.00 7.65
N VAL A 13 5.62 1.63 8.56
CA VAL A 13 5.55 0.41 9.38
C VAL A 13 5.59 0.86 10.82
N PHE A 14 4.47 0.73 11.54
CA PHE A 14 4.29 1.41 12.82
C PHE A 14 4.97 0.71 14.00
N ASP A 15 5.25 -0.58 13.87
CA ASP A 15 5.89 -1.40 14.92
C ASP A 15 7.27 -1.96 14.51
N LYS A 16 7.86 -1.43 13.44
CA LYS A 16 9.11 -1.98 12.85
C LYS A 16 10.28 -2.10 13.84
N PHE A 17 10.35 -1.24 14.81
CA PHE A 17 11.45 -1.18 15.78
C PHE A 17 11.02 -1.57 17.20
N GLU A 18 9.94 -2.34 17.33
CA GLU A 18 9.39 -2.75 18.62
C GLU A 18 10.39 -3.57 19.47
N ASP A 19 11.28 -4.34 18.85
CA ASP A 19 12.35 -5.06 19.55
C ASP A 19 13.36 -4.12 20.22
N THR A 20 13.55 -2.93 19.68
CA THR A 20 14.48 -1.92 20.21
C THR A 20 13.77 -0.94 21.13
N TYR A 21 12.51 -0.64 20.81
CA TYR A 21 11.67 0.32 21.53
C TYR A 21 10.35 -0.36 21.96
N PRO A 22 10.34 -1.05 23.11
CA PRO A 22 9.16 -1.81 23.56
C PRO A 22 7.91 -0.97 23.75
N GLU A 23 8.02 0.33 23.89
CA GLU A 23 6.90 1.26 24.01
C GLU A 23 6.06 1.36 22.75
N ILE A 24 6.60 0.98 21.57
CA ILE A 24 5.85 0.91 20.30
C ILE A 24 5.42 -0.52 19.97
N ASN A 25 5.51 -1.44 20.92
CA ASN A 25 5.11 -2.82 20.70
C ASN A 25 3.68 -2.89 20.18
N ASN A 26 3.53 -3.57 19.04
CA ASN A 26 2.26 -3.73 18.36
C ASN A 26 1.53 -2.41 18.05
N GLN A 27 2.29 -1.34 17.79
CA GLN A 27 1.74 -0.03 17.45
C GLN A 27 0.96 -0.11 16.14
N ARG A 28 -0.21 0.55 16.12
CA ARG A 28 -1.11 0.59 14.96
C ARG A 28 -1.58 2.02 14.70
N PHE A 29 -1.82 2.31 13.44
CA PHE A 29 -2.47 3.55 13.02
C PHE A 29 -3.88 3.21 12.53
N TYR A 30 -4.90 3.56 13.30
CA TYR A 30 -6.29 3.19 13.04
C TYR A 30 -6.51 1.70 12.76
N GLY A 31 -5.73 0.83 13.42
CA GLY A 31 -5.78 -0.63 13.26
C GLY A 31 -4.83 -1.17 12.17
N PHE A 32 -4.23 -0.34 11.35
CA PHE A 32 -3.28 -0.76 10.32
C PHE A 32 -1.87 -0.91 10.89
N LYS A 33 -1.25 -2.04 10.62
CA LYS A 33 0.17 -2.29 10.90
C LYS A 33 1.08 -1.50 9.99
N GLU A 34 0.70 -1.44 8.72
CA GLU A 34 1.47 -0.82 7.66
C GLU A 34 0.55 -0.10 6.67
N LEU A 35 1.06 0.96 6.08
CA LEU A 35 0.43 1.71 5.00
C LEU A 35 1.46 2.03 3.92
N ALA A 36 1.06 1.88 2.66
CA ALA A 36 1.84 2.35 1.53
C ALA A 36 1.33 3.71 1.06
N MET A 37 2.25 4.55 0.60
CA MET A 37 1.95 5.83 -0.03
C MET A 37 2.45 5.79 -1.46
N SER A 38 1.52 5.52 -2.39
CA SER A 38 1.80 5.52 -3.82
C SER A 38 2.00 6.94 -4.32
N SER A 39 3.11 7.18 -5.00
CA SER A 39 3.40 8.49 -5.58
C SER A 39 2.59 8.78 -6.85
N ASN A 40 1.80 7.83 -7.31
CA ASN A 40 1.07 7.89 -8.58
C ASN A 40 2.00 8.17 -9.78
N TYR A 41 3.22 7.59 -9.76
CA TYR A 41 4.18 7.72 -10.83
C TYR A 41 3.57 7.22 -12.16
N ASN A 42 3.75 7.96 -13.24
CA ASN A 42 3.13 7.68 -14.56
C ASN A 42 1.59 7.76 -14.61
N ASP A 43 0.93 8.18 -13.55
CA ASP A 43 -0.50 8.48 -13.59
C ASP A 43 -0.75 9.98 -13.57
N LYS A 44 -0.96 10.57 -14.75
CA LYS A 44 -1.25 12.00 -14.89
C LYS A 44 -2.59 12.42 -14.28
N SER A 45 -3.51 11.47 -14.11
CA SER A 45 -4.80 11.72 -13.49
C SER A 45 -4.73 11.71 -11.96
N LEU A 46 -3.72 11.03 -11.40
CA LEU A 46 -3.56 10.71 -9.96
C LEU A 46 -4.74 9.91 -9.39
N MET A 47 -5.56 9.28 -10.22
CA MET A 47 -6.81 8.65 -9.82
C MET A 47 -6.91 7.16 -10.15
N ARG A 48 -6.03 6.61 -10.98
CA ARG A 48 -6.18 5.23 -11.48
C ARG A 48 -6.26 4.21 -10.35
N GLU A 49 -5.33 4.26 -9.43
CA GLU A 49 -5.23 3.33 -8.30
C GLU A 49 -6.46 3.43 -7.40
N LYS A 50 -6.81 4.64 -7.00
CA LYS A 50 -8.00 4.92 -6.19
C LYS A 50 -9.28 4.45 -6.89
N SER A 51 -9.46 4.83 -8.15
CA SER A 51 -10.67 4.48 -8.90
C SER A 51 -10.79 2.97 -9.14
N ALA A 52 -9.67 2.30 -9.45
CA ALA A 52 -9.66 0.84 -9.64
C ALA A 52 -10.04 0.11 -8.35
N SER A 53 -9.43 0.49 -7.22
CA SER A 53 -9.73 -0.10 -5.93
C SER A 53 -11.20 0.11 -5.53
N ASP A 54 -11.74 1.30 -5.70
CA ASP A 54 -13.14 1.60 -5.38
C ASP A 54 -14.10 0.80 -6.27
N LEU A 55 -13.79 0.65 -7.56
CA LEU A 55 -14.60 -0.16 -8.49
C LEU A 55 -14.60 -1.63 -8.08
N PHE A 56 -13.44 -2.23 -7.79
CA PHE A 56 -13.37 -3.61 -7.34
C PHE A 56 -14.19 -3.83 -6.08
N ARG A 57 -14.05 -2.96 -5.08
CA ARG A 57 -14.83 -3.03 -3.85
C ARG A 57 -16.34 -2.85 -4.11
N HIS A 58 -16.72 -1.96 -5.00
CA HIS A 58 -18.13 -1.75 -5.38
C HIS A 58 -18.75 -3.00 -6.01
N PHE A 59 -17.98 -3.74 -6.79
CA PHE A 59 -18.41 -5.01 -7.40
C PHE A 59 -18.19 -6.24 -6.51
N GLY A 60 -17.84 -6.06 -5.23
CA GLY A 60 -17.65 -7.17 -4.27
C GLY A 60 -16.36 -7.95 -4.45
N VAL A 61 -15.41 -7.43 -5.22
CA VAL A 61 -14.07 -8.01 -5.34
C VAL A 61 -13.21 -7.49 -4.19
N PRO A 62 -12.57 -8.36 -3.39
CA PRO A 62 -11.63 -7.94 -2.37
C PRO A 62 -10.55 -7.03 -2.95
N SER A 63 -10.43 -5.83 -2.43
CA SER A 63 -9.43 -4.85 -2.83
C SER A 63 -9.07 -3.95 -1.66
N VAL A 64 -7.84 -3.48 -1.65
CA VAL A 64 -7.30 -2.64 -0.58
C VAL A 64 -8.09 -1.33 -0.42
N GLN A 65 -8.17 -0.84 0.79
CA GLN A 65 -8.73 0.48 1.04
C GLN A 65 -7.73 1.54 0.60
N THR A 66 -8.22 2.57 -0.07
CA THR A 66 -7.39 3.65 -0.60
C THR A 66 -7.97 5.01 -0.26
N ALA A 67 -7.09 5.99 0.00
CA ALA A 67 -7.47 7.36 0.26
C ALA A 67 -6.42 8.33 -0.29
N PHE A 68 -6.83 9.55 -0.65
CA PHE A 68 -5.90 10.59 -1.03
C PHE A 68 -5.35 11.31 0.20
N TYR A 69 -4.03 11.57 0.19
CA TYR A 69 -3.35 12.33 1.21
C TYR A 69 -2.39 13.36 0.61
N GLU A 70 -2.42 14.55 1.16
CA GLU A 70 -1.39 15.53 0.93
C GLU A 70 -0.27 15.32 1.94
N ILE A 71 0.95 15.12 1.43
CA ILE A 71 2.13 14.92 2.26
C ILE A 71 2.90 16.22 2.39
N TYR A 72 3.23 16.57 3.61
CA TYR A 72 4.11 17.67 3.97
C TYR A 72 5.30 17.10 4.72
N ILE A 73 6.49 17.56 4.39
CA ILE A 73 7.73 17.15 5.04
C ILE A 73 8.34 18.37 5.73
N ASP A 74 8.64 18.23 7.02
CA ASP A 74 9.37 19.21 7.80
C ASP A 74 10.80 18.72 8.00
N ASN A 75 11.76 19.44 7.44
CA ASN A 75 13.20 19.21 7.56
C ASN A 75 13.87 20.14 8.60
N GLY A 76 13.05 20.78 9.46
CA GLY A 76 13.52 21.73 10.47
C GLY A 76 13.30 23.20 10.09
N ASN A 77 12.77 23.48 8.87
CA ASN A 77 12.45 24.81 8.39
C ASN A 77 10.93 25.08 8.32
N GLY A 78 10.13 24.15 8.82
CA GLY A 78 8.68 24.13 8.70
C GLY A 78 8.19 23.16 7.62
N PRO A 79 6.89 22.77 7.67
CA PRO A 79 6.33 21.80 6.74
C PRO A 79 6.23 22.34 5.32
N GLU A 80 6.89 21.67 4.39
CA GLU A 80 6.83 21.95 2.95
C GLU A 80 5.96 20.91 2.24
N TYR A 81 5.12 21.36 1.30
CA TYR A 81 4.27 20.48 0.51
C TYR A 81 5.10 19.57 -0.39
N TYR A 82 5.01 18.26 -0.16
CA TYR A 82 5.76 17.26 -0.91
C TYR A 82 4.94 16.65 -2.07
N GLY A 83 3.64 16.53 -1.91
CA GLY A 83 2.77 16.10 -2.99
C GLY A 83 1.48 15.40 -2.54
N LEU A 84 0.60 15.17 -3.53
CA LEU A 84 -0.60 14.34 -3.35
C LEU A 84 -0.21 12.86 -3.56
N TYR A 85 -0.58 12.00 -2.62
CA TYR A 85 -0.34 10.57 -2.63
C TYR A 85 -1.66 9.80 -2.55
N THR A 86 -1.67 8.58 -3.09
CA THR A 86 -2.68 7.59 -2.73
C THR A 86 -2.12 6.75 -1.59
N MET A 87 -2.81 6.75 -0.47
CA MET A 87 -2.51 5.87 0.65
C MET A 87 -3.27 4.57 0.47
N ASP A 88 -2.55 3.46 0.56
CA ASP A 88 -3.08 2.13 0.33
C ASP A 88 -2.91 1.26 1.57
N GLU A 89 -3.95 0.53 1.91
CA GLU A 89 -3.87 -0.58 2.84
C GLU A 89 -2.93 -1.65 2.28
N ILE A 90 -2.09 -2.23 3.11
CA ILE A 90 -1.29 -3.39 2.71
C ILE A 90 -2.13 -4.66 2.86
N VAL A 91 -1.99 -5.59 1.90
CA VAL A 91 -2.65 -6.90 1.95
C VAL A 91 -1.96 -7.76 3.03
N PHE A 92 -2.40 -7.56 4.27
CA PHE A 92 -1.96 -8.25 5.47
C PHE A 92 -3.13 -8.46 6.42
N ASP A 93 -2.85 -8.58 7.71
CA ASP A 93 -3.77 -8.96 8.79
C ASP A 93 -5.14 -8.29 8.71
N SER A 94 -5.19 -6.96 8.61
CA SER A 94 -6.45 -6.19 8.56
C SER A 94 -7.25 -6.51 7.30
N PHE A 95 -6.61 -6.56 6.15
CA PHE A 95 -7.25 -6.90 4.88
C PHE A 95 -7.80 -8.34 4.90
N LEU A 96 -6.96 -9.30 5.29
CA LEU A 96 -7.35 -10.71 5.35
C LEU A 96 -8.51 -10.93 6.34
N LYS A 97 -8.42 -10.34 7.51
CA LYS A 97 -9.47 -10.41 8.51
C LYS A 97 -10.79 -9.82 8.03
N ASN A 98 -10.75 -8.67 7.38
CA ASN A 98 -11.95 -7.98 6.91
C ASN A 98 -12.66 -8.73 5.77
N TYR A 99 -11.92 -9.34 4.85
CA TYR A 99 -12.51 -10.01 3.70
C TYR A 99 -12.72 -11.50 3.89
N PHE A 100 -11.89 -12.17 4.68
CA PHE A 100 -11.90 -13.64 4.83
C PHE A 100 -12.18 -14.10 6.27
N GLY A 101 -12.33 -13.17 7.20
CA GLY A 101 -12.67 -13.47 8.60
C GLY A 101 -11.50 -14.01 9.43
N SER A 102 -10.32 -14.23 8.82
CA SER A 102 -9.13 -14.76 9.47
C SER A 102 -7.88 -14.14 8.89
N GLU A 103 -6.90 -13.90 9.74
CA GLU A 103 -5.55 -13.47 9.36
C GLU A 103 -4.56 -14.64 9.34
N THR A 104 -5.04 -15.87 9.65
CA THR A 104 -4.22 -17.08 9.63
C THR A 104 -4.33 -17.76 8.27
N GLY A 105 -3.21 -18.00 7.63
CA GLY A 105 -3.14 -18.64 6.33
C GLY A 105 -2.02 -18.05 5.48
N ASN A 106 -1.79 -18.64 4.33
CA ASN A 106 -0.79 -18.18 3.38
C ASN A 106 -1.39 -17.11 2.46
N CYS A 107 -0.64 -16.03 2.25
CA CYS A 107 -0.95 -15.03 1.25
C CYS A 107 0.15 -15.09 0.19
N TYR A 108 -0.21 -15.47 -1.04
CA TYR A 108 0.72 -15.60 -2.15
C TYR A 108 0.63 -14.37 -3.04
N LYS A 109 1.76 -13.75 -3.29
CA LYS A 109 1.88 -12.62 -4.19
C LYS A 109 2.66 -13.07 -5.43
N PRO A 110 2.08 -12.98 -6.63
CA PRO A 110 2.83 -13.27 -7.84
C PRO A 110 3.91 -12.23 -8.08
N ASP A 111 5.10 -12.68 -8.46
CA ASP A 111 6.24 -11.84 -8.81
C ASP A 111 6.77 -12.17 -10.22
N GLY A 112 7.63 -11.33 -10.76
CA GLY A 112 8.24 -11.52 -12.06
C GLY A 112 7.24 -11.76 -13.19
N ASP A 113 7.43 -12.83 -13.93
CA ASP A 113 6.54 -13.22 -15.04
C ASP A 113 5.19 -13.78 -14.55
N GLY A 114 5.10 -14.30 -13.33
CA GLY A 114 3.87 -14.72 -12.68
C GLY A 114 2.89 -13.56 -12.44
N ALA A 115 3.40 -12.33 -12.30
CA ALA A 115 2.55 -11.13 -12.17
C ALA A 115 1.91 -10.69 -13.50
N LYS A 116 2.29 -11.29 -14.61
CA LYS A 116 1.71 -11.02 -15.92
C LYS A 116 0.71 -12.12 -16.23
N PHE A 117 -0.51 -11.79 -16.59
CA PHE A 117 -1.48 -12.75 -17.10
C PHE A 117 -1.04 -13.25 -18.48
N SER A 118 0.09 -13.96 -18.55
CA SER A 118 0.64 -14.52 -19.78
C SER A 118 0.40 -16.04 -19.84
N THR A 119 0.31 -16.59 -21.05
CA THR A 119 0.11 -18.02 -21.26
C THR A 119 1.39 -18.86 -21.18
N SER A 120 2.55 -18.25 -20.98
CA SER A 120 3.81 -18.93 -20.69
C SER A 120 3.80 -19.39 -19.24
N GLY A 121 3.97 -20.70 -19.03
CA GLY A 121 3.74 -21.40 -17.77
C GLY A 121 4.32 -20.71 -16.53
N PHE A 122 3.56 -20.83 -15.45
CA PHE A 122 3.97 -20.36 -14.13
C PHE A 122 4.87 -21.40 -13.48
N ASP A 123 5.97 -20.97 -12.89
CA ASP A 123 6.77 -21.79 -11.98
C ASP A 123 6.40 -21.43 -10.53
N LEU A 124 6.63 -22.38 -9.60
CA LEU A 124 6.36 -22.11 -8.16
C LEU A 124 7.21 -20.97 -7.63
N ASP A 125 8.37 -20.74 -8.19
CA ASP A 125 9.28 -19.65 -7.84
C ASP A 125 8.77 -18.27 -8.27
N ASP A 126 7.69 -18.19 -9.06
CA ASP A 126 7.01 -16.94 -9.43
C ASP A 126 6.07 -16.42 -8.33
N PHE A 127 5.94 -17.14 -7.21
CA PHE A 127 5.07 -16.76 -6.09
C PHE A 127 5.86 -16.65 -4.79
N GLU A 128 5.88 -15.46 -4.20
CA GLU A 128 6.42 -15.17 -2.86
C GLU A 128 5.39 -15.41 -1.75
#